data_c57c0d82d083a3fd830838d82dabde87
#
_entry.id   c57c0d82d083a3fd830838d82dabde87
#
_cell.length_a   1.000
_cell.length_b   1.000
_cell.length_c   1.000
_cell.angle_alpha   90.00
_cell.angle_beta   90.00
_cell.angle_gamma   90.00
#
_symmetry.space_group_name_H-M   'P 1'
#
loop_
_entity.id
_entity.type
_entity.pdbx_description
1 polymer ?
#
loop_
_entity_poly.entity_id
_entity_poly.type
_entity_poly.pdbx_seq_one_letter_code
_entity_poly.pdbx_strand_id
1 'polypeptide(L)'
;MRHRGLFIAGLVLLIVGGAGLLLAPQLLVSLNVLFNPQNYSSAGQRIYYTGIGDDGRPISRTGVTDRTTGFGMLAGASCVDCHQEDGKGGRVRMMMWTFDVPDIRYSWLTSPHTEDGERIAPWTDADIGRAIEFGIEPGGERLKAPMPQWRMTDTEIQEIIGYLKELSTQ
;
A
#
# COMPACT_ATOMS: atom_id res chain seq x y z
N MET A 1 -13.51 13.00 -52.10
CA MET A 1 -12.22 12.55 -51.48
C MET A 1 -11.89 13.27 -50.15
N ARG A 2 -12.47 14.44 -49.83
CA ARG A 2 -12.18 15.21 -48.60
C ARG A 2 -12.67 14.54 -47.30
N HIS A 3 -13.73 13.76 -47.32
CA HIS A 3 -14.29 13.14 -46.08
C HIS A 3 -13.45 11.97 -45.53
N ARG A 4 -12.73 11.23 -46.40
CA ARG A 4 -11.87 10.13 -45.96
C ARG A 4 -10.69 10.59 -45.10
N GLY A 5 -10.11 11.78 -45.40
CA GLY A 5 -9.01 12.36 -44.61
C GLY A 5 -9.44 12.80 -43.21
N LEU A 6 -10.68 13.33 -43.07
CA LEU A 6 -11.21 13.73 -41.77
C LEU A 6 -11.49 12.52 -40.86
N PHE A 7 -12.00 11.43 -41.42
CA PHE A 7 -12.24 10.19 -40.67
C PHE A 7 -10.95 9.55 -40.16
N ILE A 8 -9.90 9.55 -40.99
CA ILE A 8 -8.59 8.98 -40.60
C ILE A 8 -7.94 9.87 -39.53
N ALA A 9 -7.98 11.18 -39.66
CA ALA A 9 -7.45 12.09 -38.65
C ALA A 9 -8.20 11.97 -37.31
N GLY A 10 -9.52 11.84 -37.32
CA GLY A 10 -10.32 11.61 -36.12
C GLY A 10 -10.01 10.29 -35.44
N LEU A 11 -9.84 9.20 -36.21
CA LEU A 11 -9.49 7.90 -35.69
C LEU A 11 -8.07 7.88 -35.06
N VAL A 12 -7.11 8.53 -35.68
CA VAL A 12 -5.74 8.67 -35.15
C VAL A 12 -5.76 9.48 -33.85
N LEU A 13 -6.50 10.58 -33.76
CA LEU A 13 -6.66 11.36 -32.54
C LEU A 13 -7.32 10.57 -31.41
N LEU A 14 -8.32 9.74 -31.71
CA LEU A 14 -8.97 8.85 -30.74
C LEU A 14 -8.01 7.77 -30.22
N ILE A 15 -7.20 7.17 -31.08
CA ILE A 15 -6.23 6.14 -30.71
C ILE A 15 -5.10 6.76 -29.85
N VAL A 16 -4.55 7.90 -30.28
CA VAL A 16 -3.48 8.58 -29.54
C VAL A 16 -3.99 9.14 -28.20
N GLY A 17 -5.21 9.70 -28.19
CA GLY A 17 -5.85 10.19 -26.98
C GLY A 17 -6.21 9.05 -26.01
N GLY A 18 -6.74 7.93 -26.53
CA GLY A 18 -7.06 6.75 -25.73
C GLY A 18 -5.81 6.07 -25.14
N ALA A 19 -4.75 5.92 -25.94
CA ALA A 19 -3.48 5.38 -25.46
C ALA A 19 -2.82 6.32 -24.42
N GLY A 20 -2.90 7.64 -24.63
CA GLY A 20 -2.42 8.63 -23.65
C GLY A 20 -3.17 8.54 -22.34
N LEU A 21 -4.49 8.33 -22.36
CA LEU A 21 -5.31 8.20 -21.16
C LEU A 21 -5.00 6.94 -20.34
N LEU A 22 -4.64 5.84 -21.03
CA LEU A 22 -4.26 4.58 -20.39
C LEU A 22 -2.84 4.61 -19.80
N LEU A 23 -1.93 5.38 -20.39
CA LEU A 23 -0.54 5.49 -19.97
C LEU A 23 -0.31 6.66 -18.98
N ALA A 24 -1.23 7.62 -18.92
CA ALA A 24 -1.12 8.80 -18.07
C ALA A 24 -0.93 8.46 -16.58
N PRO A 25 -1.66 7.49 -15.97
CA PRO A 25 -1.45 7.15 -14.58
C PRO A 25 -0.05 6.59 -14.31
N GLN A 26 0.47 5.76 -15.21
CA GLN A 26 1.81 5.17 -15.06
C GLN A 26 2.92 6.21 -15.27
N LEU A 27 2.72 7.12 -16.23
CA LEU A 27 3.64 8.24 -16.45
C LEU A 27 3.63 9.22 -15.29
N LEU A 28 2.47 9.53 -14.72
CA LEU A 28 2.36 10.43 -13.56
C LEU A 28 3.04 9.83 -12.32
N VAL A 29 2.89 8.52 -12.08
CA VAL A 29 3.60 7.84 -10.98
C VAL A 29 5.11 7.87 -11.24
N SER A 30 5.56 7.56 -12.45
CA SER A 30 6.98 7.60 -12.80
C SER A 30 7.56 9.01 -12.72
N LEU A 31 6.81 10.02 -13.15
CA LEU A 31 7.21 11.43 -13.06
C LEU A 31 7.25 11.90 -11.61
N ASN A 32 6.30 11.49 -10.77
CA ASN A 32 6.30 11.85 -9.36
C ASN A 32 7.53 11.27 -8.63
N VAL A 33 7.91 10.02 -8.95
CA VAL A 33 9.15 9.41 -8.44
C VAL A 33 10.40 10.12 -8.96
N LEU A 34 10.41 10.56 -10.22
CA LEU A 34 11.56 11.26 -10.83
C LEU A 34 11.69 12.72 -10.39
N PHE A 35 10.57 13.42 -10.19
CA PHE A 35 10.58 14.87 -9.87
C PHE A 35 10.40 15.18 -8.38
N ASN A 36 10.07 14.19 -7.56
CA ASN A 36 10.07 14.30 -6.11
C ASN A 36 10.88 13.15 -5.52
N PRO A 37 12.22 13.17 -5.65
CA PRO A 37 13.08 12.24 -4.95
C PRO A 37 12.94 12.53 -3.46
N GLN A 38 11.95 11.94 -2.81
CA GLN A 38 11.92 11.91 -1.36
C GLN A 38 13.17 11.15 -0.94
N ASN A 39 14.08 11.82 -0.25
CA ASN A 39 15.24 11.18 0.33
C ASN A 39 14.76 10.34 1.51
N TYR A 40 14.35 9.11 1.23
CA TYR A 40 13.99 8.15 2.27
C TYR A 40 15.25 7.77 3.05
N SER A 41 15.16 7.75 4.37
CA SER A 41 16.29 7.41 5.25
C SER A 41 16.65 5.93 5.17
N SER A 42 15.68 5.08 4.79
CA SER A 42 15.85 3.63 4.68
C SER A 42 14.98 3.06 3.54
N ALA A 43 15.32 1.84 3.09
CA ALA A 43 14.50 1.12 2.13
C ALA A 43 13.11 0.81 2.73
N GLY A 44 13.03 0.47 4.01
CA GLY A 44 11.76 0.28 4.72
C GLY A 44 10.90 1.53 4.72
N GLN A 45 11.49 2.72 4.93
CA GLN A 45 10.75 3.98 4.80
C GLN A 45 10.22 4.17 3.39
N ARG A 46 11.02 3.95 2.36
CA ARG A 46 10.59 4.02 0.97
C ARG A 46 9.41 3.09 0.69
N ILE A 47 9.50 1.83 1.09
CA ILE A 47 8.43 0.84 0.92
C ILE A 47 7.17 1.30 1.65
N TYR A 48 7.29 1.77 2.89
CA TYR A 48 6.17 2.26 3.70
C TYR A 48 5.40 3.38 3.02
N TYR A 49 6.12 4.37 2.43
CA TYR A 49 5.51 5.54 1.82
C TYR A 49 5.06 5.32 0.37
N THR A 50 5.67 4.40 -0.36
CA THR A 50 5.44 4.28 -1.81
C THR A 50 4.90 2.93 -2.27
N GLY A 51 5.06 1.89 -1.47
CA GLY A 51 4.80 0.51 -1.89
C GLY A 51 5.73 0.02 -3.01
N ILE A 52 6.90 0.68 -3.20
CA ILE A 52 7.89 0.32 -4.22
C ILE A 52 8.99 -0.52 -3.57
N GLY A 53 9.21 -1.71 -4.11
CA GLY A 53 10.22 -2.66 -3.67
C GLY A 53 11.65 -2.27 -4.09
N ASP A 54 12.60 -3.12 -3.72
CA ASP A 54 14.04 -2.89 -3.98
C ASP A 54 14.40 -2.91 -5.46
N ASP A 55 13.60 -3.59 -6.27
CA ASP A 55 13.74 -3.62 -7.73
C ASP A 55 13.18 -2.36 -8.42
N GLY A 56 12.69 -1.38 -7.65
CA GLY A 56 12.10 -0.14 -8.15
C GLY A 56 10.68 -0.32 -8.72
N ARG A 57 10.03 -1.47 -8.49
CA ARG A 57 8.68 -1.76 -8.97
C ARG A 57 7.66 -1.76 -7.83
N PRO A 58 6.39 -1.48 -8.13
CA PRO A 58 5.33 -1.63 -7.14
C PRO A 58 5.24 -3.09 -6.64
N ILE A 59 5.26 -3.25 -5.32
CA ILE A 59 5.08 -4.55 -4.68
C ILE A 59 3.68 -5.08 -4.97
N SER A 60 3.61 -6.33 -5.42
CA SER A 60 2.33 -6.97 -5.74
C SER A 60 1.50 -7.20 -4.48
N ARG A 61 0.19 -6.97 -4.61
CA ARG A 61 -0.78 -7.11 -3.52
C ARG A 61 -1.90 -8.06 -3.90
N THR A 62 -2.41 -8.80 -2.90
CA THR A 62 -3.57 -9.69 -3.05
C THR A 62 -4.52 -9.53 -1.87
N GLY A 63 -5.69 -10.16 -1.90
CA GLY A 63 -6.61 -10.20 -0.74
C GLY A 63 -7.65 -9.07 -0.67
N VAL A 64 -7.51 -7.99 -1.43
CA VAL A 64 -8.49 -6.88 -1.46
C VAL A 64 -9.27 -6.86 -2.78
N THR A 65 -9.45 -8.01 -3.38
CA THR A 65 -10.05 -8.15 -4.71
C THR A 65 -11.53 -8.50 -4.65
N ASP A 66 -12.33 -7.80 -3.88
CA ASP A 66 -13.73 -7.79 -4.20
C ASP A 66 -13.98 -6.71 -5.27
N ARG A 67 -13.96 -7.15 -6.53
CA ARG A 67 -14.32 -6.31 -7.68
C ARG A 67 -15.75 -5.76 -7.57
N THR A 68 -16.59 -6.38 -6.74
CA THR A 68 -17.99 -5.97 -6.56
C THR A 68 -18.12 -4.74 -5.68
N THR A 69 -17.15 -4.49 -4.79
CA THR A 69 -17.17 -3.34 -3.88
C THR A 69 -16.32 -2.16 -4.38
N GLY A 70 -15.62 -2.28 -5.50
CA GLY A 70 -14.70 -1.24 -5.99
C GLY A 70 -13.44 -1.08 -5.13
N PHE A 71 -13.28 -1.87 -4.07
CA PHE A 71 -12.19 -1.81 -3.13
C PHE A 71 -10.82 -2.11 -3.74
N GLY A 72 -10.78 -2.99 -4.75
CA GLY A 72 -9.52 -3.40 -5.37
C GLY A 72 -8.74 -2.27 -6.08
N MET A 73 -9.40 -1.14 -6.39
CA MET A 73 -8.75 0.05 -6.95
C MET A 73 -8.39 1.09 -5.90
N LEU A 74 -8.91 0.96 -4.67
CA LEU A 74 -8.89 2.00 -3.64
C LEU A 74 -8.14 1.59 -2.38
N ALA A 75 -7.79 0.32 -2.23
CA ALA A 75 -6.88 -0.09 -1.18
C ALA A 75 -5.55 0.65 -1.38
N GLY A 76 -5.10 1.34 -0.36
CA GLY A 76 -3.92 2.22 -0.38
C GLY A 76 -2.78 1.63 -1.20
N ALA A 77 -2.10 2.48 -1.95
CA ALA A 77 -0.95 2.08 -2.74
C ALA A 77 0.26 1.75 -1.87
N SER A 78 0.21 2.13 -0.59
CA SER A 78 1.31 2.05 0.37
C SER A 78 0.79 1.89 1.80
N CYS A 79 1.66 1.60 2.75
CA CYS A 79 1.29 1.42 4.15
C CYS A 79 0.79 2.73 4.77
N VAL A 80 1.44 3.85 4.42
CA VAL A 80 1.12 5.18 4.95
C VAL A 80 -0.30 5.63 4.64
N ASP A 81 -0.89 5.18 3.53
CA ASP A 81 -2.25 5.57 3.11
C ASP A 81 -3.32 5.15 4.13
N CYS A 82 -3.05 4.09 4.90
CA CYS A 82 -3.93 3.60 5.94
C CYS A 82 -3.36 3.84 7.34
N HIS A 83 -2.07 3.52 7.54
CA HIS A 83 -1.46 3.55 8.88
C HIS A 83 -0.89 4.92 9.26
N GLN A 84 -1.05 5.94 8.41
CA GLN A 84 -0.58 7.32 8.62
C GLN A 84 0.97 7.41 8.66
N GLU A 85 1.49 8.63 8.71
CA GLU A 85 2.93 8.88 8.72
C GLU A 85 3.61 8.42 10.02
N ASP A 86 2.87 8.43 11.12
CA ASP A 86 3.36 8.05 12.44
C ASP A 86 3.11 6.58 12.80
N GLY A 87 2.49 5.80 11.92
CA GLY A 87 2.18 4.39 12.13
C GLY A 87 1.07 4.09 13.12
N LYS A 88 0.40 5.13 13.68
CA LYS A 88 -0.65 4.94 14.70
C LYS A 88 -2.00 4.54 14.13
N GLY A 89 -2.18 4.67 12.82
CA GLY A 89 -3.45 4.37 12.20
C GLY A 89 -4.57 5.31 12.63
N GLY A 90 -5.62 4.75 13.23
CA GLY A 90 -6.81 5.50 13.63
C GLY A 90 -7.91 5.46 12.58
N ARG A 91 -8.80 6.43 12.63
CA ARG A 91 -9.97 6.42 11.74
C ARG A 91 -9.63 6.97 10.36
N VAL A 92 -9.61 6.08 9.38
CA VAL A 92 -9.33 6.40 7.96
C VAL A 92 -10.60 6.36 7.15
N ARG A 93 -10.86 7.42 6.38
CA ARG A 93 -12.00 7.50 5.46
C ARG A 93 -11.52 7.27 4.03
N MET A 94 -12.09 6.23 3.41
CA MET A 94 -11.80 5.89 2.02
C MET A 94 -13.10 5.88 1.22
N MET A 95 -13.31 6.89 0.38
CA MET A 95 -14.58 7.17 -0.31
C MET A 95 -15.79 7.25 0.63
N MET A 96 -16.68 6.25 0.61
CA MET A 96 -17.89 6.18 1.42
C MET A 96 -17.72 5.34 2.69
N TRP A 97 -16.56 4.71 2.86
CA TRP A 97 -16.28 3.79 3.95
C TRP A 97 -15.33 4.41 4.96
N THR A 98 -15.53 4.08 6.20
CA THR A 98 -14.64 4.48 7.30
C THR A 98 -14.13 3.21 7.98
N PHE A 99 -12.83 3.16 8.21
CA PHE A 99 -12.14 2.03 8.85
C PHE A 99 -11.40 2.54 10.08
N ASP A 100 -11.42 1.74 11.12
CA ASP A 100 -10.51 1.90 12.23
C ASP A 100 -9.27 1.03 11.92
N VAL A 101 -8.14 1.71 11.72
CA VAL A 101 -6.85 1.11 11.33
C VAL A 101 -5.98 1.01 12.58
N PRO A 102 -5.39 -0.16 12.88
CA PRO A 102 -4.61 -0.35 14.10
C PRO A 102 -3.29 0.42 14.08
N ASP A 103 -2.76 0.68 15.28
CA ASP A 103 -1.39 1.11 15.49
C ASP A 103 -0.43 -0.04 15.16
N ILE A 104 0.51 0.21 14.22
CA ILE A 104 1.47 -0.79 13.76
C ILE A 104 2.92 -0.46 14.14
N ARG A 105 3.12 0.53 15.00
CA ARG A 105 4.46 0.80 15.52
C ARG A 105 5.01 -0.44 16.22
N TYR A 106 6.28 -0.70 16.01
CA TYR A 106 6.93 -1.89 16.57
C TYR A 106 6.75 -2.00 18.08
N SER A 107 6.92 -0.88 18.80
CA SER A 107 6.74 -0.84 20.25
C SER A 107 5.33 -1.18 20.71
N TRP A 108 4.31 -0.83 19.90
CA TRP A 108 2.92 -1.19 20.18
C TRP A 108 2.69 -2.68 19.94
N LEU A 109 3.05 -3.18 18.78
CA LEU A 109 2.85 -4.59 18.41
C LEU A 109 3.59 -5.56 19.35
N THR A 110 4.82 -5.21 19.76
CA THR A 110 5.65 -6.08 20.62
C THR A 110 5.42 -5.89 22.11
N SER A 111 4.48 -5.05 22.51
CA SER A 111 4.06 -4.88 23.90
C SER A 111 2.69 -5.53 24.15
N PRO A 112 2.42 -6.08 25.34
CA PRO A 112 1.09 -6.54 25.68
C PRO A 112 0.10 -5.37 25.63
N HIS A 113 -0.95 -5.49 24.82
CA HIS A 113 -1.97 -4.45 24.69
C HIS A 113 -3.37 -5.06 24.64
N THR A 114 -4.39 -4.22 24.60
CA THR A 114 -5.79 -4.64 24.47
C THR A 114 -6.35 -4.04 23.21
N GLU A 115 -6.91 -4.87 22.34
CA GLU A 115 -7.58 -4.47 21.10
C GLU A 115 -8.98 -5.09 21.08
N ASP A 116 -10.00 -4.30 20.76
CA ASP A 116 -11.41 -4.73 20.76
C ASP A 116 -11.86 -5.43 22.07
N GLY A 117 -11.22 -5.12 23.20
CA GLY A 117 -11.51 -5.74 24.51
C GLY A 117 -10.79 -7.07 24.75
N GLU A 118 -10.03 -7.57 23.82
CA GLU A 118 -9.21 -8.77 23.95
C GLU A 118 -7.75 -8.41 24.26
N ARG A 119 -7.10 -9.23 25.08
CA ARG A 119 -5.69 -9.08 25.40
C ARG A 119 -4.84 -9.73 24.33
N ILE A 120 -4.10 -8.91 23.61
CA ILE A 120 -3.20 -9.34 22.54
C ILE A 120 -1.81 -9.62 23.13
N ALA A 121 -1.26 -10.79 22.82
CA ALA A 121 0.10 -11.15 23.17
C ALA A 121 1.10 -10.34 22.31
N PRO A 122 2.30 -10.06 22.84
CA PRO A 122 3.36 -9.40 22.05
C PRO A 122 3.64 -10.15 20.75
N TRP A 123 3.70 -9.42 19.66
CA TRP A 123 4.06 -9.96 18.35
C TRP A 123 5.56 -10.12 18.22
N THR A 124 5.99 -11.14 17.51
CA THR A 124 7.38 -11.32 17.08
C THR A 124 7.60 -10.71 15.69
N ASP A 125 8.86 -10.52 15.28
CA ASP A 125 9.19 -10.10 13.90
C ASP A 125 8.59 -11.08 12.86
N ALA A 126 8.57 -12.39 13.17
CA ALA A 126 7.96 -13.40 12.31
C ALA A 126 6.43 -13.24 12.21
N ASP A 127 5.76 -12.84 13.30
CA ASP A 127 4.33 -12.56 13.29
C ASP A 127 4.00 -11.35 12.43
N ILE A 128 4.80 -10.29 12.55
CA ILE A 128 4.66 -9.07 11.73
C ILE A 128 4.82 -9.41 10.24
N GLY A 129 5.86 -10.16 9.88
CA GLY A 129 6.08 -10.62 8.51
C GLY A 129 4.91 -11.44 7.99
N ARG A 130 4.43 -12.41 8.77
CA ARG A 130 3.28 -13.26 8.42
C ARG A 130 1.99 -12.44 8.23
N ALA A 131 1.78 -11.43 9.06
CA ALA A 131 0.63 -10.54 8.93
C ALA A 131 0.69 -9.73 7.63
N ILE A 132 1.84 -9.21 7.27
CA ILE A 132 2.04 -8.46 6.03
C ILE A 132 1.85 -9.35 4.79
N GLU A 133 2.48 -10.54 4.77
CA GLU A 133 2.47 -11.40 3.59
C GLU A 133 1.19 -12.22 3.43
N PHE A 134 0.66 -12.72 4.54
CA PHE A 134 -0.46 -13.69 4.50
C PHE A 134 -1.74 -13.15 5.12
N GLY A 135 -1.70 -12.00 5.76
CA GLY A 135 -2.85 -11.43 6.45
C GLY A 135 -3.29 -12.30 7.63
N ILE A 136 -2.34 -12.84 8.41
CA ILE A 136 -2.60 -13.75 9.54
C ILE A 136 -1.98 -13.18 10.80
N GLU A 137 -2.80 -13.02 11.84
CA GLU A 137 -2.41 -12.59 13.18
C GLU A 137 -1.66 -13.69 13.95
N PRO A 138 -0.98 -13.36 15.07
CA PRO A 138 -0.29 -14.36 15.90
C PRO A 138 -1.19 -15.52 16.34
N GLY A 139 -2.46 -15.25 16.64
CA GLY A 139 -3.46 -16.24 17.02
C GLY A 139 -3.92 -17.17 15.89
N GLY A 140 -3.55 -16.86 14.63
CA GLY A 140 -3.94 -17.61 13.46
C GLY A 140 -5.20 -17.07 12.76
N GLU A 141 -5.82 -16.04 13.31
CA GLU A 141 -6.97 -15.36 12.71
C GLU A 141 -6.52 -14.55 11.49
N ARG A 142 -7.48 -14.26 10.60
CA ARG A 142 -7.22 -13.39 9.46
C ARG A 142 -7.35 -11.93 9.87
N LEU A 143 -6.41 -11.11 9.41
CA LEU A 143 -6.53 -9.65 9.50
C LEU A 143 -7.84 -9.17 8.88
N LYS A 144 -8.43 -8.15 9.51
CA LYS A 144 -9.64 -7.51 9.00
C LYS A 144 -9.38 -6.80 7.67
N ALA A 145 -10.33 -6.92 6.73
CA ALA A 145 -10.32 -6.10 5.54
C ALA A 145 -10.40 -4.61 5.94
N PRO A 146 -9.74 -3.69 5.23
CA PRO A 146 -9.16 -3.83 3.88
C PRO A 146 -7.64 -4.08 3.83
N MET A 147 -6.98 -4.52 4.90
CA MET A 147 -5.53 -4.76 4.86
C MET A 147 -5.18 -5.76 3.74
N PRO A 148 -4.37 -5.37 2.73
CA PRO A 148 -3.95 -6.27 1.67
C PRO A 148 -2.82 -7.19 2.14
N GLN A 149 -2.65 -8.29 1.42
CA GLN A 149 -1.48 -9.16 1.56
C GLN A 149 -0.42 -8.70 0.56
N TRP A 150 0.80 -8.45 1.03
CA TRP A 150 1.89 -7.94 0.24
C TRP A 150 2.88 -9.06 -0.11
N ARG A 151 3.20 -9.20 -1.39
CA ARG A 151 4.21 -10.16 -1.84
C ARG A 151 5.59 -9.52 -1.80
N MET A 152 6.20 -9.55 -0.63
CA MET A 152 7.52 -9.02 -0.36
C MET A 152 8.57 -10.13 -0.33
N THR A 153 9.81 -9.79 -0.58
CA THR A 153 10.95 -10.64 -0.28
C THR A 153 11.25 -10.61 1.22
N ASP A 154 11.97 -11.59 1.74
CA ASP A 154 12.39 -11.62 3.14
C ASP A 154 13.19 -10.36 3.53
N THR A 155 13.99 -9.83 2.60
CA THR A 155 14.74 -8.57 2.80
C THR A 155 13.80 -7.40 2.98
N GLU A 156 12.82 -7.23 2.08
CA GLU A 156 11.83 -6.14 2.15
C GLU A 156 10.99 -6.22 3.43
N ILE A 157 10.65 -7.42 3.89
CA ILE A 157 9.97 -7.62 5.19
C ILE A 157 10.86 -7.15 6.35
N GLN A 158 12.14 -7.49 6.36
CA GLN A 158 13.05 -7.03 7.41
C GLN A 158 13.25 -5.51 7.39
N GLU A 159 13.28 -4.91 6.21
CA GLU A 159 13.39 -3.46 6.04
C GLU A 159 12.14 -2.73 6.54
N ILE A 160 10.94 -3.22 6.25
CA ILE A 160 9.69 -2.68 6.80
C ILE A 160 9.69 -2.81 8.32
N ILE A 161 10.04 -3.95 8.88
CA ILE A 161 10.13 -4.14 10.34
C ILE A 161 11.13 -3.16 10.95
N GLY A 162 12.28 -2.95 10.28
CA GLY A 162 13.27 -1.95 10.66
C GLY A 162 12.65 -0.54 10.75
N TYR A 163 11.88 -0.15 9.72
CA TYR A 163 11.21 1.14 9.72
C TYR A 163 10.11 1.27 10.79
N LEU A 164 9.34 0.21 11.07
CA LEU A 164 8.38 0.21 12.18
C LEU A 164 9.05 0.41 13.55
N LYS A 165 10.30 -0.05 13.70
CA LYS A 165 11.14 0.23 14.88
C LYS A 165 11.52 1.71 14.95
N GLU A 166 11.89 2.33 13.82
CA GLU A 166 12.16 3.77 13.72
C GLU A 166 10.93 4.60 14.10
N LEU A 167 9.74 4.26 13.59
CA LEU A 167 8.48 4.93 13.95
C LEU A 167 8.16 4.89 15.45
N SER A 168 8.67 3.89 16.15
CA SER A 168 8.47 3.74 17.61
C SER A 168 9.29 4.72 18.46
N THR A 169 10.26 5.41 17.85
CA THR A 169 11.16 6.34 18.53
C THR A 169 10.83 7.81 18.26
N GLN A 170 9.83 8.07 17.42
CA GLN A 170 9.33 9.40 17.10
C GLN A 170 8.16 9.76 18.01
#